data_2cc2e5df5d312ccb4840eeb81a240991
#
_entry.id   2cc2e5df5d312ccb4840eeb81a240991
#
_cell.length_a   1.000
_cell.length_b   1.000
_cell.length_c   1.000
_cell.angle_alpha   90.00
_cell.angle_beta   90.00
_cell.angle_gamma   90.00
#
_symmetry.space_group_name_H-M   'P 1'
#
loop_
_entity.id
_entity.type
_entity.pdbx_description
1 polymer ?
#
loop_
_entity_poly.entity_id
_entity_poly.type
_entity_poly.pdbx_seq_one_letter_code
_entity_poly.pdbx_strand_id
1 'polypeptide(L)'
;MKKLFLSMAVVLATVFAASCSNDDAENSSVTKTENRKAEQKKEKELLELKERIAHMNQEWVLRAPAMETRSTSRWKIVGKADIAGAKIGRRLGSCGAVIVGAAASAYAIYKTQPKHVALPPIAEPYEEATIVRVSHTGATGPTDSVGYYHNKLLASIGIDKIVAANYADIERLVVDSANKLGIAGKQQVQAGLLYGNADLQFLKNNMGRLNNAASSAEYCTMLRGNLKILDDSEIGVLEEYMTGLDAIEAARRLEYTRATVGLISESNLPDDVKNSLAGSVIVGNAGANLWQAVYGGH
;
A
#
# COMPACT_ATOMS: atom_id res chain seq x y z
N MET A 1 38.48 6.36 -21.36
CA MET A 1 37.29 5.74 -20.76
C MET A 1 36.30 6.74 -20.17
N LYS A 2 36.34 8.06 -20.48
CA LYS A 2 35.38 9.08 -19.98
C LYS A 2 34.33 9.53 -21.02
N LYS A 3 34.35 8.97 -22.23
CA LYS A 3 33.43 9.38 -23.32
C LYS A 3 32.28 8.40 -23.59
N LEU A 4 32.24 7.24 -22.91
CA LEU A 4 31.19 6.24 -23.13
C LEU A 4 29.97 6.41 -22.20
N PHE A 5 30.11 7.15 -21.10
CA PHE A 5 29.01 7.37 -20.15
C PHE A 5 28.06 8.51 -20.53
N LEU A 6 28.45 9.37 -21.47
CA LEU A 6 27.63 10.52 -21.87
C LEU A 6 26.62 10.18 -22.97
N SER A 7 26.83 9.09 -23.71
CA SER A 7 25.95 8.67 -24.80
C SER A 7 24.74 7.85 -24.33
N MET A 8 24.80 7.24 -23.13
CA MET A 8 23.71 6.41 -22.61
C MET A 8 22.64 7.20 -21.86
N ALA A 9 22.99 8.41 -21.38
CA ALA A 9 22.05 9.31 -20.72
C ALA A 9 21.15 10.07 -21.71
N VAL A 10 21.59 10.22 -22.96
CA VAL A 10 20.85 10.96 -24.01
C VAL A 10 19.80 10.07 -24.68
N VAL A 11 19.99 8.76 -24.72
CA VAL A 11 19.04 7.83 -25.38
C VAL A 11 17.79 7.57 -24.52
N LEU A 12 17.87 7.72 -23.18
CA LEU A 12 16.69 7.58 -22.33
C LEU A 12 15.80 8.84 -22.30
N ALA A 13 16.34 10.00 -22.66
CA ALA A 13 15.59 11.26 -22.69
C ALA A 13 14.79 11.46 -24.00
N THR A 14 15.11 10.73 -25.06
CA THR A 14 14.49 10.93 -26.39
C THR A 14 13.23 10.09 -26.62
N VAL A 15 12.93 9.11 -25.78
CA VAL A 15 11.69 8.30 -25.92
C VAL A 15 10.48 9.00 -25.30
N PHE A 16 10.68 10.01 -24.44
CA PHE A 16 9.59 10.79 -23.86
C PHE A 16 9.28 12.12 -24.58
N ALA A 17 10.08 12.53 -25.57
CA ALA A 17 9.91 13.80 -26.26
C ALA A 17 9.20 13.70 -27.62
N ALA A 18 8.78 12.51 -28.05
CA ALA A 18 8.16 12.30 -29.37
C ALA A 18 6.63 12.31 -29.36
N SER A 19 5.98 12.89 -28.34
CA SER A 19 4.52 13.01 -28.27
C SER A 19 4.01 14.44 -28.11
N CYS A 20 4.80 15.45 -28.44
CA CYS A 20 4.33 16.85 -28.45
C CYS A 20 4.96 17.62 -29.59
N SER A 21 4.46 17.41 -30.78
CA SER A 21 4.47 18.44 -31.83
C SER A 21 3.47 18.05 -32.92
N ASN A 22 2.29 18.68 -32.85
CA ASN A 22 1.72 19.46 -33.95
C ASN A 22 0.33 19.99 -33.56
N ASP A 23 0.24 21.30 -33.68
CA ASP A 23 -0.90 22.10 -34.10
C ASP A 23 -2.32 21.58 -33.84
N ASP A 24 -2.96 22.18 -32.80
CA ASP A 24 -4.27 22.78 -32.96
C ASP A 24 -4.67 23.42 -31.64
N ALA A 25 -4.65 24.72 -31.53
CA ALA A 25 -5.02 25.49 -30.34
C ALA A 25 -6.51 25.31 -29.97
N GLU A 26 -7.34 24.81 -30.87
CA GLU A 26 -8.75 24.49 -30.59
C GLU A 26 -8.97 23.13 -29.91
N ASN A 27 -8.10 22.14 -30.15
CA ASN A 27 -8.23 20.81 -29.57
C ASN A 27 -7.75 20.77 -28.12
N SER A 28 -6.89 21.69 -27.72
CA SER A 28 -6.32 21.80 -26.38
C SER A 28 -7.36 22.21 -25.30
N SER A 29 -8.41 22.94 -25.67
CA SER A 29 -9.45 23.36 -24.70
C SER A 29 -10.48 22.28 -24.44
N VAL A 30 -10.83 21.47 -25.43
CA VAL A 30 -11.77 20.35 -25.30
C VAL A 30 -11.15 19.24 -24.43
N THR A 31 -9.90 18.86 -24.69
CA THR A 31 -9.18 17.84 -23.92
C THR A 31 -9.01 18.24 -22.46
N LYS A 32 -8.73 19.53 -22.16
CA LYS A 32 -8.64 20.03 -20.78
C LYS A 32 -9.97 19.99 -20.05
N THR A 33 -11.07 20.24 -20.76
CA THR A 33 -12.41 20.23 -20.17
C THR A 33 -12.86 18.80 -19.88
N GLU A 34 -12.57 17.85 -20.77
CA GLU A 34 -12.88 16.43 -20.58
C GLU A 34 -12.07 15.82 -19.42
N ASN A 35 -10.78 16.12 -19.35
CA ASN A 35 -9.94 15.68 -18.23
C ASN A 35 -10.43 16.22 -16.89
N ARG A 36 -10.86 17.49 -16.82
CA ARG A 36 -11.43 18.05 -15.58
C ARG A 36 -12.74 17.36 -15.18
N LYS A 37 -13.61 17.06 -16.13
CA LYS A 37 -14.86 16.32 -15.86
C LYS A 37 -14.59 14.90 -15.36
N ALA A 38 -13.61 14.21 -15.95
CA ALA A 38 -13.20 12.88 -15.52
C ALA A 38 -12.63 12.89 -14.11
N GLU A 39 -11.82 13.89 -13.76
CA GLU A 39 -11.25 14.07 -12.43
C GLU A 39 -12.32 14.39 -11.38
N GLN A 40 -13.24 15.30 -11.67
CA GLN A 40 -14.39 15.61 -10.81
C GLN A 40 -15.29 14.39 -10.59
N LYS A 41 -15.51 13.58 -11.63
CA LYS A 41 -16.28 12.34 -11.51
C LYS A 41 -15.56 11.34 -10.60
N LYS A 42 -14.25 11.14 -10.78
CA LYS A 42 -13.42 10.27 -9.92
C LYS A 42 -13.49 10.73 -8.47
N GLU A 43 -13.33 12.02 -8.21
CA GLU A 43 -13.36 12.58 -6.85
C GLU A 43 -14.72 12.36 -6.18
N LYS A 44 -15.81 12.57 -6.91
CA LYS A 44 -17.16 12.28 -6.42
C LYS A 44 -17.35 10.81 -6.06
N GLU A 45 -16.92 9.89 -6.93
CA GLU A 45 -16.99 8.44 -6.68
C GLU A 45 -16.14 8.02 -5.48
N LEU A 46 -14.97 8.62 -5.28
CA LEU A 46 -14.14 8.37 -4.10
C LEU A 46 -14.82 8.85 -2.81
N LEU A 47 -15.49 10.00 -2.86
CA LEU A 47 -16.25 10.50 -1.72
C LEU A 47 -17.43 9.58 -1.38
N GLU A 48 -18.20 9.15 -2.38
CA GLU A 48 -19.30 8.19 -2.21
C GLU A 48 -18.80 6.85 -1.65
N LEU A 49 -17.68 6.35 -2.16
CA LEU A 49 -17.05 5.12 -1.64
C LEU A 49 -16.62 5.29 -0.18
N LYS A 50 -16.00 6.42 0.16
CA LYS A 50 -15.62 6.75 1.55
C LYS A 50 -16.85 6.72 2.47
N GLU A 51 -17.96 7.37 2.08
CA GLU A 51 -19.19 7.41 2.86
C GLU A 51 -19.80 6.00 3.04
N ARG A 52 -19.78 5.16 1.99
CA ARG A 52 -20.24 3.77 2.08
C ARG A 52 -19.41 2.96 3.07
N ILE A 53 -18.08 3.12 3.06
CA ILE A 53 -17.19 2.44 4.02
C ILE A 53 -17.43 2.98 5.44
N ALA A 54 -17.59 4.29 5.62
CA ALA A 54 -17.91 4.87 6.92
C ALA A 54 -19.25 4.35 7.50
N HIS A 55 -20.28 4.23 6.66
CA HIS A 55 -21.55 3.61 7.04
C HIS A 55 -21.37 2.14 7.44
N MET A 56 -20.65 1.37 6.63
CA MET A 56 -20.30 -0.01 6.96
C MET A 56 -19.56 -0.10 8.30
N ASN A 57 -18.62 0.80 8.57
CA ASN A 57 -17.89 0.86 9.84
C ASN A 57 -18.83 1.01 11.03
N GLN A 58 -19.84 1.89 10.93
CA GLN A 58 -20.83 2.07 11.99
C GLN A 58 -21.60 0.77 12.27
N GLU A 59 -22.04 0.06 11.23
CA GLU A 59 -22.75 -1.21 11.39
C GLU A 59 -21.85 -2.29 12.02
N TRP A 60 -20.58 -2.34 11.65
CA TRP A 60 -19.65 -3.34 12.15
C TRP A 60 -19.24 -3.07 13.60
N VAL A 61 -19.03 -1.79 13.96
CA VAL A 61 -18.69 -1.38 15.33
C VAL A 61 -19.88 -1.61 16.28
N LEU A 62 -21.10 -1.33 15.85
CA LEU A 62 -22.31 -1.59 16.65
C LEU A 62 -22.51 -3.09 16.96
N ARG A 63 -21.97 -3.97 16.11
CA ARG A 63 -22.00 -5.43 16.31
C ARG A 63 -20.78 -5.97 17.07
N ALA A 64 -19.79 -5.14 17.34
CA ALA A 64 -18.61 -5.54 18.08
C ALA A 64 -18.86 -5.41 19.59
N PRO A 65 -18.46 -6.37 20.42
CA PRO A 65 -18.44 -6.15 21.86
C PRO A 65 -17.54 -4.95 22.18
N ALA A 66 -17.92 -4.14 23.17
CA ALA A 66 -17.18 -2.93 23.54
C ALA A 66 -15.71 -3.29 23.81
N MET A 67 -14.83 -3.00 22.85
CA MET A 67 -13.40 -3.17 23.04
C MET A 67 -12.88 -1.98 23.87
N GLU A 68 -12.19 -2.28 24.95
CA GLU A 68 -11.45 -1.27 25.71
C GLU A 68 -10.50 -0.52 24.74
N THR A 69 -10.60 0.79 24.74
CA THR A 69 -9.70 1.70 24.06
C THR A 69 -8.31 1.62 24.72
N ARG A 70 -7.56 0.57 24.45
CA ARG A 70 -6.16 0.49 24.87
C ARG A 70 -5.27 1.14 23.83
N SER A 71 -4.21 1.75 24.31
CA SER A 71 -3.14 2.45 23.59
C SER A 71 -2.89 1.89 22.20
N THR A 72 -2.58 2.75 21.24
CA THR A 72 -2.26 2.38 19.85
C THR A 72 -1.31 1.20 19.83
N SER A 73 -1.85 -0.01 19.61
CA SER A 73 -1.02 -1.20 19.64
C SER A 73 -0.04 -1.17 18.47
N ARG A 74 1.21 -1.58 18.70
CA ARG A 74 2.30 -1.50 17.70
C ARG A 74 1.95 -2.18 16.38
N TRP A 75 1.12 -3.23 16.41
CA TRP A 75 0.68 -3.90 15.19
C TRP A 75 -0.13 -2.97 14.26
N LYS A 76 -0.95 -2.06 14.84
CA LYS A 76 -1.73 -1.07 14.07
C LYS A 76 -0.82 -0.07 13.36
N ILE A 77 0.28 0.30 14.00
CA ILE A 77 1.27 1.23 13.43
C ILE A 77 1.89 0.62 12.17
N VAL A 78 2.37 -0.62 12.27
CA VAL A 78 3.00 -1.29 11.12
C VAL A 78 1.97 -1.58 10.03
N GLY A 79 0.75 -1.99 10.39
CA GLY A 79 -0.34 -2.21 9.44
C GLY A 79 -0.72 -0.96 8.63
N LYS A 80 -0.67 0.23 9.24
CA LYS A 80 -0.87 1.50 8.50
C LYS A 80 0.26 1.78 7.50
N ALA A 81 1.50 1.46 7.89
CA ALA A 81 2.64 1.58 6.98
C ALA A 81 2.52 0.59 5.80
N ASP A 82 2.03 -0.64 6.05
CA ASP A 82 1.75 -1.64 5.02
C ASP A 82 0.77 -1.09 3.97
N ILE A 83 -0.36 -0.53 4.43
CA ILE A 83 -1.40 0.03 3.55
C ILE A 83 -0.86 1.19 2.73
N ALA A 84 -0.19 2.15 3.37
CA ALA A 84 0.37 3.32 2.69
C ALA A 84 1.45 2.92 1.68
N GLY A 85 2.36 2.02 2.06
CA GLY A 85 3.41 1.52 1.19
C GLY A 85 2.86 0.73 0.00
N ALA A 86 1.88 -0.15 0.23
CA ALA A 86 1.23 -0.91 -0.84
C ALA A 86 0.53 0.03 -1.84
N LYS A 87 -0.13 1.07 -1.36
CA LYS A 87 -0.77 2.07 -2.21
C LYS A 87 0.24 2.83 -3.08
N ILE A 88 1.35 3.26 -2.49
CA ILE A 88 2.44 3.92 -3.22
C ILE A 88 3.02 2.97 -4.27
N GLY A 89 3.27 1.72 -3.89
CA GLY A 89 3.87 0.73 -4.76
C GLY A 89 2.97 0.26 -5.89
N ARG A 90 1.67 0.37 -5.74
CA ARG A 90 0.71 -0.17 -6.72
C ARG A 90 0.84 0.46 -8.12
N ARG A 91 1.30 1.69 -8.23
CA ARG A 91 1.63 2.30 -9.54
C ARG A 91 2.71 1.55 -10.31
N LEU A 92 3.52 0.76 -9.61
CA LEU A 92 4.52 -0.13 -10.18
C LEU A 92 3.97 -1.56 -10.38
N GLY A 93 2.64 -1.72 -10.35
CA GLY A 93 1.95 -2.99 -10.44
C GLY A 93 1.88 -3.75 -9.11
N SER A 94 1.43 -5.00 -9.16
CA SER A 94 1.26 -5.84 -7.96
C SER A 94 2.58 -6.14 -7.24
N CYS A 95 3.65 -6.37 -8.00
CA CYS A 95 4.99 -6.56 -7.43
C CYS A 95 5.47 -5.30 -6.69
N GLY A 96 5.16 -4.11 -7.25
CA GLY A 96 5.45 -2.84 -6.60
C GLY A 96 4.71 -2.70 -5.26
N ALA A 97 3.43 -3.04 -5.21
CA ALA A 97 2.66 -3.02 -3.96
C ALA A 97 3.27 -3.91 -2.88
N VAL A 98 3.72 -5.13 -3.25
CA VAL A 98 4.41 -6.05 -2.32
C VAL A 98 5.71 -5.44 -1.81
N ILE A 99 6.56 -4.98 -2.72
CA ILE A 99 7.92 -4.54 -2.38
C ILE A 99 7.93 -3.21 -1.62
N VAL A 100 7.14 -2.23 -2.07
CA VAL A 100 7.06 -0.91 -1.41
C VAL A 100 6.28 -1.02 -0.09
N GLY A 101 5.24 -1.87 -0.03
CA GLY A 101 4.55 -2.22 1.22
C GLY A 101 5.53 -2.81 2.23
N ALA A 102 6.30 -3.84 1.85
CA ALA A 102 7.29 -4.45 2.73
C ALA A 102 8.41 -3.47 3.16
N ALA A 103 8.83 -2.55 2.30
CA ALA A 103 9.79 -1.52 2.68
C ALA A 103 9.22 -0.56 3.73
N ALA A 104 7.97 -0.10 3.55
CA ALA A 104 7.30 0.75 4.53
C ALA A 104 7.11 0.04 5.87
N SER A 105 6.71 -1.24 5.86
CA SER A 105 6.64 -2.08 7.05
C SER A 105 8.00 -2.20 7.75
N ALA A 106 9.06 -2.46 6.98
CA ALA A 106 10.40 -2.57 7.53
C ALA A 106 10.88 -1.28 8.20
N TYR A 107 10.53 -0.11 7.66
CA TYR A 107 10.80 1.17 8.32
C TYR A 107 10.04 1.31 9.64
N ALA A 108 8.75 0.92 9.66
CA ALA A 108 7.94 0.96 10.87
C ALA A 108 8.47 -0.01 11.93
N ILE A 109 8.82 -1.24 11.56
CA ILE A 109 9.44 -2.24 12.43
C ILE A 109 10.75 -1.70 13.02
N TYR A 110 11.64 -1.16 12.18
CA TYR A 110 12.90 -0.60 12.64
C TYR A 110 12.68 0.50 13.69
N LYS A 111 11.69 1.35 13.52
CA LYS A 111 11.38 2.44 14.47
C LYS A 111 10.66 1.95 15.73
N THR A 112 9.87 0.88 15.66
CA THR A 112 9.17 0.31 16.82
C THR A 112 10.02 -0.63 17.65
N GLN A 113 11.15 -1.12 17.11
CA GLN A 113 12.12 -1.99 17.81
C GLN A 113 11.43 -3.11 18.59
N PRO A 114 10.71 -4.05 17.93
CA PRO A 114 10.07 -5.15 18.63
C PRO A 114 11.14 -6.00 19.34
N LYS A 115 10.83 -6.45 20.54
CA LYS A 115 11.65 -7.47 21.21
C LYS A 115 11.59 -8.74 20.37
N HIS A 116 12.64 -9.54 20.43
CA HIS A 116 12.80 -10.83 19.75
C HIS A 116 11.49 -11.59 19.63
N VAL A 117 10.91 -11.65 18.45
CA VAL A 117 9.70 -12.42 18.16
C VAL A 117 9.94 -13.14 16.84
N ALA A 118 9.88 -14.46 16.88
CA ALA A 118 9.84 -15.25 15.66
C ALA A 118 8.54 -14.94 14.92
N LEU A 119 8.65 -14.68 13.62
CA LEU A 119 7.45 -14.56 12.78
C LEU A 119 6.71 -15.90 12.76
N PRO A 120 5.37 -15.89 12.87
CA PRO A 120 4.60 -17.10 12.71
C PRO A 120 4.84 -17.68 11.31
N PRO A 121 4.72 -19.01 11.15
CA PRO A 121 4.72 -19.62 9.83
C PRO A 121 3.67 -18.92 8.94
N ILE A 122 4.09 -18.47 7.77
CA ILE A 122 3.15 -17.91 6.81
C ILE A 122 2.48 -19.09 6.13
N ALA A 123 1.20 -19.29 6.45
CA ALA A 123 0.40 -20.30 5.81
C ALA A 123 0.42 -20.07 4.29
N GLU A 124 0.69 -21.13 3.52
CA GLU A 124 0.46 -21.11 2.07
C GLU A 124 -1.01 -20.68 1.83
N PRO A 125 -1.27 -19.86 0.83
CA PRO A 125 -2.62 -19.42 0.58
C PRO A 125 -3.48 -20.63 0.27
N TYR A 126 -4.37 -21.00 1.19
CA TYR A 126 -5.52 -21.80 0.84
C TYR A 126 -6.33 -20.98 -0.14
N GLU A 127 -6.73 -21.56 -1.26
CA GLU A 127 -7.43 -20.87 -2.35
C GLU A 127 -8.66 -20.05 -1.91
N GLU A 128 -9.19 -20.29 -0.72
CA GLU A 128 -10.38 -19.61 -0.20
C GLU A 128 -10.14 -18.67 0.99
N ALA A 129 -9.13 -18.89 1.83
CA ALA A 129 -9.07 -18.25 3.15
C ALA A 129 -8.27 -16.95 3.20
N THR A 130 -7.31 -16.75 2.30
CA THR A 130 -6.37 -15.61 2.31
C THR A 130 -6.47 -14.71 1.10
N ILE A 131 -7.22 -15.09 0.10
CA ILE A 131 -7.30 -14.40 -1.18
C ILE A 131 -8.67 -13.75 -1.30
N VAL A 132 -8.72 -12.44 -1.14
CA VAL A 132 -9.88 -11.67 -1.56
C VAL A 132 -9.73 -11.44 -3.06
N ARG A 133 -10.41 -12.23 -3.87
CA ARG A 133 -10.45 -12.05 -5.32
C ARG A 133 -11.20 -10.76 -5.64
N VAL A 134 -10.51 -9.81 -6.20
CA VAL A 134 -11.13 -8.67 -6.88
C VAL A 134 -11.46 -9.16 -8.28
N SER A 135 -12.66 -9.71 -8.43
CA SER A 135 -13.16 -10.15 -9.73
C SER A 135 -13.51 -8.91 -10.57
N HIS A 136 -12.57 -8.44 -11.37
CA HIS A 136 -12.84 -7.49 -12.44
C HIS A 136 -12.58 -8.13 -13.78
N THR A 137 -13.65 -8.29 -14.54
CA THR A 137 -13.66 -8.45 -16.00
C THR A 137 -12.50 -9.26 -16.58
N GLY A 138 -12.40 -10.54 -16.21
CA GLY A 138 -11.54 -11.50 -16.92
C GLY A 138 -10.05 -11.42 -16.68
N ALA A 139 -9.56 -10.48 -15.90
CA ALA A 139 -8.17 -10.39 -15.52
C ALA A 139 -7.95 -11.07 -14.17
N THR A 140 -7.66 -12.36 -14.18
CA THR A 140 -7.01 -13.06 -13.07
C THR A 140 -5.60 -12.48 -12.91
N GLY A 141 -5.52 -11.30 -12.30
CA GLY A 141 -4.25 -10.66 -12.03
C GLY A 141 -3.66 -11.16 -10.71
N PRO A 142 -2.35 -11.03 -10.51
CA PRO A 142 -1.67 -11.41 -9.26
C PRO A 142 -2.08 -10.57 -8.04
N THR A 143 -3.16 -9.81 -8.11
CA THR A 143 -3.72 -9.01 -7.03
C THR A 143 -4.11 -9.88 -5.84
N ASP A 144 -4.56 -11.10 -6.12
CA ASP A 144 -5.05 -12.06 -5.13
C ASP A 144 -3.96 -12.55 -4.18
N SER A 145 -2.71 -12.52 -4.61
CA SER A 145 -1.56 -12.99 -3.82
C SER A 145 -0.73 -11.87 -3.19
N VAL A 146 -1.11 -10.60 -3.38
CA VAL A 146 -0.31 -9.44 -2.93
C VAL A 146 -0.05 -9.48 -1.41
N GLY A 147 -1.08 -9.75 -0.61
CA GLY A 147 -0.94 -9.85 0.84
C GLY A 147 -0.06 -11.02 1.29
N TYR A 148 -0.19 -12.17 0.63
CA TYR A 148 0.65 -13.34 0.89
C TYR A 148 2.12 -13.06 0.58
N TYR A 149 2.42 -12.56 -0.61
CA TYR A 149 3.79 -12.26 -0.99
C TYR A 149 4.41 -11.12 -0.17
N HIS A 150 3.60 -10.15 0.27
CA HIS A 150 4.03 -9.13 1.21
C HIS A 150 4.54 -9.77 2.52
N ASN A 151 3.73 -10.62 3.15
CA ASN A 151 4.10 -11.31 4.39
C ASN A 151 5.27 -12.27 4.17
N LYS A 152 5.28 -13.02 3.07
CA LYS A 152 6.37 -13.93 2.69
C LYS A 152 7.69 -13.20 2.53
N LEU A 153 7.67 -12.01 1.92
CA LEU A 153 8.86 -11.17 1.77
C LEU A 153 9.41 -10.74 3.12
N LEU A 154 8.55 -10.22 4.01
CA LEU A 154 8.95 -9.83 5.37
C LEU A 154 9.47 -11.00 6.19
N ALA A 155 8.84 -12.17 6.09
CA ALA A 155 9.31 -13.38 6.76
C ALA A 155 10.66 -13.85 6.23
N SER A 156 10.90 -13.75 4.93
CA SER A 156 12.20 -14.11 4.33
C SER A 156 13.35 -13.21 4.78
N ILE A 157 13.05 -11.95 5.08
CA ILE A 157 14.02 -11.00 5.65
C ILE A 157 14.27 -11.33 7.12
N GLY A 158 13.19 -11.51 7.89
CA GLY A 158 13.22 -11.69 9.33
C GLY A 158 13.28 -10.38 10.11
N ILE A 159 12.52 -10.28 11.19
CA ILE A 159 12.44 -9.07 12.03
C ILE A 159 13.81 -8.70 12.60
N ASP A 160 14.57 -9.68 13.08
CA ASP A 160 15.88 -9.44 13.68
C ASP A 160 16.85 -8.78 12.70
N LYS A 161 16.82 -9.18 11.43
CA LYS A 161 17.63 -8.54 10.41
C LYS A 161 17.20 -7.13 10.12
N ILE A 162 15.88 -6.86 10.13
CA ILE A 162 15.35 -5.50 9.93
C ILE A 162 15.79 -4.60 11.10
N VAL A 163 15.66 -5.08 12.33
CA VAL A 163 16.03 -4.32 13.55
C VAL A 163 17.53 -4.09 13.65
N ALA A 164 18.34 -5.07 13.26
CA ALA A 164 19.79 -5.00 13.28
C ALA A 164 20.39 -4.27 12.06
N ALA A 165 19.62 -4.04 11.01
CA ALA A 165 20.11 -3.38 9.80
C ALA A 165 20.42 -1.89 10.07
N ASN A 166 21.28 -1.30 9.24
CA ASN A 166 21.34 0.14 9.13
C ASN A 166 20.06 0.64 8.43
N TYR A 167 19.44 1.69 8.98
CA TYR A 167 18.21 2.26 8.42
C TYR A 167 18.35 2.63 6.94
N ALA A 168 19.53 3.07 6.53
CA ALA A 168 19.82 3.39 5.13
C ALA A 168 19.84 2.16 4.20
N ASP A 169 20.04 0.95 4.75
CA ASP A 169 20.18 -0.28 3.99
C ASP A 169 18.88 -1.09 3.88
N ILE A 170 17.80 -0.64 4.49
CA ILE A 170 16.51 -1.36 4.51
C ILE A 170 16.00 -1.62 3.10
N GLU A 171 16.06 -0.64 2.20
CA GLU A 171 15.61 -0.81 0.82
C GLU A 171 16.38 -1.92 0.11
N ARG A 172 17.71 -1.97 0.29
CA ARG A 172 18.55 -3.00 -0.29
C ARG A 172 18.18 -4.38 0.26
N LEU A 173 17.97 -4.48 1.56
CA LEU A 173 17.56 -5.72 2.23
C LEU A 173 16.23 -6.26 1.67
N VAL A 174 15.26 -5.37 1.45
CA VAL A 174 13.95 -5.71 0.88
C VAL A 174 14.10 -6.15 -0.58
N VAL A 175 14.84 -5.42 -1.40
CA VAL A 175 15.04 -5.72 -2.82
C VAL A 175 15.80 -7.03 -3.02
N ASP A 176 16.87 -7.27 -2.26
CA ASP A 176 17.64 -8.52 -2.33
C ASP A 176 16.77 -9.73 -1.99
N SER A 177 15.91 -9.59 -0.97
CA SER A 177 14.97 -10.65 -0.59
C SER A 177 13.86 -10.85 -1.62
N ALA A 178 13.33 -9.77 -2.20
CA ALA A 178 12.32 -9.84 -3.27
C ALA A 178 12.88 -10.55 -4.51
N ASN A 179 14.13 -10.26 -4.88
CA ASN A 179 14.82 -10.93 -5.99
C ASN A 179 15.05 -12.42 -5.71
N LYS A 180 15.47 -12.79 -4.49
CA LYS A 180 15.62 -14.19 -4.07
C LYS A 180 14.31 -14.97 -4.13
N LEU A 181 13.20 -14.34 -3.80
CA LEU A 181 11.87 -14.94 -3.87
C LEU A 181 11.26 -14.92 -5.28
N GLY A 182 11.90 -14.28 -6.25
CA GLY A 182 11.40 -14.15 -7.61
C GLY A 182 10.06 -13.38 -7.72
N ILE A 183 9.81 -12.41 -6.82
CA ILE A 183 8.54 -11.67 -6.76
C ILE A 183 8.27 -10.93 -8.06
N ALA A 184 9.27 -10.38 -8.71
CA ALA A 184 9.16 -9.71 -10.01
C ALA A 184 9.35 -10.67 -11.21
N GLY A 185 9.26 -11.97 -11.01
CA GLY A 185 9.48 -12.98 -12.03
C GLY A 185 10.93 -12.98 -12.53
N LYS A 186 11.11 -12.93 -13.86
CA LYS A 186 12.45 -12.91 -14.49
C LYS A 186 13.14 -11.52 -14.42
N GLN A 187 12.39 -10.48 -14.07
CA GLN A 187 12.95 -9.13 -13.95
C GLN A 187 13.55 -8.94 -12.56
N GLN A 188 14.78 -8.48 -12.52
CA GLN A 188 15.40 -8.08 -11.25
C GLN A 188 14.92 -6.70 -10.85
N VAL A 189 14.42 -6.60 -9.63
CA VAL A 189 14.09 -5.30 -9.03
C VAL A 189 15.41 -4.61 -8.65
N GLN A 190 15.54 -3.37 -9.08
CA GLN A 190 16.70 -2.56 -8.70
C GLN A 190 16.37 -1.70 -7.48
N ALA A 191 17.30 -1.59 -6.55
CA ALA A 191 17.13 -0.76 -5.36
C ALA A 191 16.87 0.72 -5.70
N GLY A 192 17.35 1.20 -6.85
CA GLY A 192 17.05 2.53 -7.38
C GLY A 192 15.56 2.83 -7.54
N LEU A 193 14.72 1.80 -7.74
CA LEU A 193 13.27 1.94 -7.78
C LEU A 193 12.70 2.47 -6.45
N LEU A 194 13.25 2.01 -5.34
CA LEU A 194 12.82 2.44 -3.99
C LEU A 194 13.48 3.77 -3.62
N TYR A 195 14.77 3.94 -3.88
CA TYR A 195 15.49 5.19 -3.59
C TYR A 195 14.95 6.39 -4.36
N GLY A 196 14.54 6.20 -5.61
CA GLY A 196 13.96 7.24 -6.46
C GLY A 196 12.49 7.57 -6.18
N ASN A 197 11.81 6.78 -5.35
CA ASN A 197 10.40 6.98 -5.05
C ASN A 197 10.23 8.03 -3.94
N ALA A 198 9.85 9.26 -4.33
CA ALA A 198 9.74 10.38 -3.41
C ALA A 198 8.74 10.13 -2.26
N ASP A 199 7.63 9.44 -2.53
CA ASP A 199 6.60 9.16 -1.52
C ASP A 199 7.07 8.10 -0.52
N LEU A 200 7.80 7.08 -0.99
CA LEU A 200 8.42 6.12 -0.09
C LEU A 200 9.51 6.79 0.78
N GLN A 201 10.30 7.70 0.20
CA GLN A 201 11.29 8.47 0.95
C GLN A 201 10.61 9.41 1.97
N PHE A 202 9.43 9.96 1.65
CA PHE A 202 8.65 10.71 2.63
C PHE A 202 8.24 9.80 3.80
N LEU A 203 7.70 8.61 3.55
CA LEU A 203 7.37 7.64 4.61
C LEU A 203 8.60 7.31 5.45
N LYS A 204 9.73 6.98 4.80
CA LYS A 204 11.00 6.68 5.48
C LYS A 204 11.41 7.79 6.43
N ASN A 205 11.46 9.01 5.94
CA ASN A 205 11.95 10.17 6.70
C ASN A 205 11.01 10.59 7.84
N ASN A 206 9.71 10.32 7.70
CA ASN A 206 8.70 10.70 8.68
C ASN A 206 8.19 9.52 9.53
N MET A 207 8.72 8.31 9.35
CA MET A 207 8.20 7.10 10.00
C MET A 207 8.12 7.24 11.54
N GLY A 208 9.07 7.92 12.16
CA GLY A 208 9.02 8.16 13.61
C GLY A 208 7.81 8.99 14.04
N ARG A 209 7.41 9.99 13.23
CA ARG A 209 6.20 10.79 13.48
C ARG A 209 4.94 10.02 13.18
N LEU A 210 4.92 9.32 12.06
CA LEU A 210 3.80 8.49 11.63
C LEU A 210 3.49 7.39 12.65
N ASN A 211 4.51 6.78 13.25
CA ASN A 211 4.35 5.76 14.28
C ASN A 211 3.78 6.32 15.60
N ASN A 212 3.85 7.62 15.83
CA ASN A 212 3.29 8.28 17.01
C ASN A 212 1.86 8.79 16.79
N ALA A 213 1.28 8.60 15.60
CA ALA A 213 -0.10 8.98 15.33
C ALA A 213 -1.07 8.24 16.28
N ALA A 214 -1.89 8.99 17.00
CA ALA A 214 -2.84 8.44 17.96
C ALA A 214 -4.04 7.73 17.27
N SER A 215 -4.30 8.05 16.00
CA SER A 215 -5.42 7.50 15.22
C SER A 215 -5.07 7.32 13.74
N SER A 216 -5.93 6.59 13.02
CA SER A 216 -5.85 6.49 11.56
C SER A 216 -6.07 7.85 10.89
N ALA A 217 -6.95 8.70 11.44
CA ALA A 217 -7.19 10.04 10.95
C ALA A 217 -5.95 10.94 11.07
N GLU A 218 -5.25 10.90 12.21
CA GLU A 218 -4.00 11.65 12.39
C GLU A 218 -2.90 11.14 11.44
N TYR A 219 -2.76 9.82 11.31
CA TYR A 219 -1.82 9.21 10.36
C TYR A 219 -2.10 9.70 8.93
N CYS A 220 -3.34 9.62 8.46
CA CYS A 220 -3.73 10.06 7.13
C CYS A 220 -3.61 11.58 6.93
N THR A 221 -3.86 12.38 7.98
CA THR A 221 -3.61 13.83 7.94
C THR A 221 -2.15 14.16 7.66
N MET A 222 -1.22 13.39 8.23
CA MET A 222 0.21 13.56 7.93
C MET A 222 0.60 13.12 6.51
N LEU A 223 -0.18 12.24 5.87
CA LEU A 223 0.05 11.85 4.48
C LEU A 223 -0.48 12.88 3.48
N ARG A 224 -1.62 13.53 3.78
CA ARG A 224 -2.28 14.48 2.89
C ARG A 224 -1.35 15.66 2.56
N GLY A 225 -1.35 16.04 1.29
CA GLY A 225 -0.52 17.12 0.77
C GLY A 225 0.99 16.84 0.73
N ASN A 226 1.44 15.71 1.30
CA ASN A 226 2.86 15.33 1.33
C ASN A 226 3.20 14.19 0.37
N LEU A 227 2.24 13.34 0.04
CA LEU A 227 2.41 12.29 -0.96
C LEU A 227 2.02 12.84 -2.34
N LYS A 228 2.94 12.73 -3.30
CA LYS A 228 2.72 13.22 -4.68
C LYS A 228 1.84 12.26 -5.50
N ILE A 229 1.82 11.01 -5.09
CA ILE A 229 1.19 9.90 -5.81
C ILE A 229 -0.27 9.71 -5.37
N LEU A 230 -0.64 10.11 -4.17
CA LEU A 230 -1.99 9.94 -3.63
C LEU A 230 -2.74 11.25 -3.66
N ASP A 231 -3.94 11.23 -4.21
CA ASP A 231 -4.86 12.32 -3.96
C ASP A 231 -5.49 12.19 -2.56
N ASP A 232 -5.93 13.31 -2.02
CA ASP A 232 -6.47 13.38 -0.67
C ASP A 232 -7.77 12.56 -0.53
N SER A 233 -8.51 12.38 -1.61
CA SER A 233 -9.74 11.57 -1.64
C SER A 233 -9.43 10.08 -1.54
N GLU A 234 -8.39 9.59 -2.22
CA GLU A 234 -7.92 8.21 -2.07
C GLU A 234 -7.40 7.93 -0.66
N ILE A 235 -6.66 8.89 -0.05
CA ILE A 235 -6.25 8.81 1.35
C ILE A 235 -7.47 8.75 2.26
N GLY A 236 -8.54 9.51 1.96
CA GLY A 236 -9.78 9.48 2.71
C GLY A 236 -10.47 8.11 2.72
N VAL A 237 -10.46 7.39 1.60
CA VAL A 237 -10.97 6.00 1.52
C VAL A 237 -10.14 5.07 2.39
N LEU A 238 -8.81 5.16 2.32
CA LEU A 238 -7.91 4.33 3.14
C LEU A 238 -8.02 4.65 4.63
N GLU A 239 -8.28 5.92 5.00
CA GLU A 239 -8.53 6.33 6.37
C GLU A 239 -9.74 5.61 6.99
N GLU A 240 -10.87 5.57 6.25
CA GLU A 240 -12.06 4.85 6.70
C GLU A 240 -11.79 3.35 6.86
N TYR A 241 -11.08 2.74 5.89
CA TYR A 241 -10.69 1.34 6.01
C TYR A 241 -9.80 1.07 7.23
N MET A 242 -8.76 1.88 7.44
CA MET A 242 -7.86 1.76 8.58
C MET A 242 -8.62 1.92 9.92
N THR A 243 -9.57 2.86 9.96
CA THR A 243 -10.40 3.12 11.14
C THR A 243 -11.26 1.89 11.48
N GLY A 244 -11.92 1.30 10.51
CA GLY A 244 -12.69 0.08 10.69
C GLY A 244 -11.80 -1.11 11.07
N LEU A 245 -10.68 -1.31 10.38
CA LEU A 245 -9.73 -2.40 10.68
C LEU A 245 -9.19 -2.32 12.11
N ASP A 246 -8.95 -1.10 12.62
CA ASP A 246 -8.50 -0.84 13.99
C ASP A 246 -9.56 -1.19 15.05
N ALA A 247 -10.85 -1.11 14.69
CA ALA A 247 -11.97 -1.33 15.59
C ALA A 247 -12.49 -2.78 15.60
N ILE A 248 -12.10 -3.59 14.60
CA ILE A 248 -12.66 -4.93 14.40
C ILE A 248 -11.75 -6.02 14.99
N GLU A 249 -12.38 -7.02 15.61
CA GLU A 249 -11.69 -8.19 16.13
C GLU A 249 -10.94 -8.96 15.04
N ALA A 250 -9.82 -9.58 15.40
CA ALA A 250 -8.96 -10.31 14.47
C ALA A 250 -9.72 -11.37 13.65
N ALA A 251 -10.61 -12.12 14.29
CA ALA A 251 -11.40 -13.16 13.63
C ALA A 251 -12.33 -12.64 12.52
N ARG A 252 -12.70 -11.36 12.56
CA ARG A 252 -13.63 -10.74 11.62
C ARG A 252 -12.96 -9.86 10.57
N ARG A 253 -11.65 -9.63 10.66
CA ARG A 253 -10.93 -8.74 9.74
C ARG A 253 -10.99 -9.19 8.29
N LEU A 254 -10.92 -10.50 8.04
CA LEU A 254 -11.00 -11.02 6.69
C LEU A 254 -12.37 -10.76 6.07
N GLU A 255 -13.44 -10.96 6.83
CA GLU A 255 -14.81 -10.68 6.37
C GLU A 255 -15.00 -9.17 6.09
N TYR A 256 -14.56 -8.32 7.01
CA TYR A 256 -14.56 -6.87 6.84
C TYR A 256 -13.78 -6.42 5.60
N THR A 257 -12.59 -6.98 5.39
CA THR A 257 -11.75 -6.68 4.24
C THR A 257 -12.44 -7.10 2.94
N ARG A 258 -13.08 -8.28 2.92
CA ARG A 258 -13.89 -8.74 1.77
C ARG A 258 -15.03 -7.79 1.47
N ALA A 259 -15.76 -7.34 2.50
CA ALA A 259 -16.82 -6.36 2.34
C ALA A 259 -16.30 -5.03 1.77
N THR A 260 -15.17 -4.53 2.29
CA THR A 260 -14.54 -3.31 1.77
C THR A 260 -14.12 -3.47 0.30
N VAL A 261 -13.50 -4.60 -0.06
CA VAL A 261 -13.12 -4.90 -1.45
C VAL A 261 -14.36 -5.00 -2.34
N GLY A 262 -15.47 -5.55 -1.85
CA GLY A 262 -16.75 -5.57 -2.53
C GLY A 262 -17.24 -4.15 -2.86
N LEU A 263 -17.23 -3.23 -1.88
CA LEU A 263 -17.60 -1.83 -2.08
C LEU A 263 -16.72 -1.12 -3.12
N ILE A 264 -15.37 -1.36 -3.06
CA ILE A 264 -14.44 -0.84 -4.05
C ILE A 264 -14.77 -1.37 -5.44
N SER A 265 -15.07 -2.66 -5.54
CA SER A 265 -15.39 -3.36 -6.77
C SER A 265 -16.62 -2.83 -7.46
N GLU A 266 -17.66 -2.56 -6.69
CA GLU A 266 -18.96 -2.04 -7.15
C GLU A 266 -18.94 -0.56 -7.52
N SER A 267 -17.91 0.20 -7.10
CA SER A 267 -17.81 1.63 -7.41
C SER A 267 -17.61 1.85 -8.93
N ASN A 268 -17.93 3.06 -9.41
CA ASN A 268 -17.67 3.45 -10.81
C ASN A 268 -16.29 4.06 -11.01
N LEU A 269 -15.34 3.79 -10.10
CA LEU A 269 -13.96 4.21 -10.22
C LEU A 269 -13.25 3.52 -11.39
N PRO A 270 -12.23 4.16 -11.99
CA PRO A 270 -11.35 3.49 -12.97
C PRO A 270 -10.70 2.23 -12.40
N ASP A 271 -10.49 1.22 -13.23
CA ASP A 271 -9.98 -0.08 -12.79
C ASP A 271 -8.60 -0.01 -12.12
N ASP A 272 -7.74 0.88 -12.56
CA ASP A 272 -6.43 1.11 -11.94
C ASP A 272 -6.56 1.65 -10.50
N VAL A 273 -7.52 2.56 -10.25
CA VAL A 273 -7.84 3.08 -8.92
C VAL A 273 -8.43 1.99 -8.04
N LYS A 274 -9.42 1.23 -8.54
CA LYS A 274 -10.01 0.09 -7.83
C LYS A 274 -8.96 -0.93 -7.43
N ASN A 275 -8.14 -1.36 -8.39
CA ASN A 275 -7.07 -2.30 -8.16
C ASN A 275 -6.05 -1.79 -7.13
N SER A 276 -5.76 -0.49 -7.18
CA SER A 276 -4.84 0.13 -6.25
C SER A 276 -5.38 0.15 -4.83
N LEU A 277 -6.63 0.57 -4.64
CA LEU A 277 -7.29 0.58 -3.32
C LEU A 277 -7.45 -0.85 -2.77
N ALA A 278 -7.97 -1.77 -3.59
CA ALA A 278 -8.15 -3.16 -3.18
C ALA A 278 -6.83 -3.84 -2.79
N GLY A 279 -5.77 -3.66 -3.56
CA GLY A 279 -4.44 -4.18 -3.21
C GLY A 279 -3.93 -3.66 -1.87
N SER A 280 -4.15 -2.37 -1.57
CA SER A 280 -3.75 -1.78 -0.29
C SER A 280 -4.55 -2.34 0.88
N VAL A 281 -5.86 -2.52 0.69
CA VAL A 281 -6.77 -3.12 1.67
C VAL A 281 -6.38 -4.57 1.96
N ILE A 282 -6.06 -5.36 0.93
CA ILE A 282 -5.62 -6.76 1.06
C ILE A 282 -4.29 -6.86 1.81
N VAL A 283 -3.31 -6.02 1.47
CA VAL A 283 -2.01 -5.96 2.17
C VAL A 283 -2.22 -5.55 3.63
N GLY A 284 -3.10 -4.57 3.88
CA GLY A 284 -3.44 -4.13 5.23
C GLY A 284 -4.00 -5.24 6.11
N ASN A 285 -4.93 -6.06 5.59
CA ASN A 285 -5.44 -7.22 6.32
C ASN A 285 -4.37 -8.28 6.58
N ALA A 286 -3.59 -8.61 5.56
CA ALA A 286 -2.51 -9.60 5.68
C ALA A 286 -1.46 -9.15 6.71
N GLY A 287 -1.05 -7.89 6.65
CA GLY A 287 -0.13 -7.27 7.59
C GLY A 287 -0.71 -7.21 9.02
N ALA A 288 -1.97 -6.78 9.17
CA ALA A 288 -2.61 -6.69 10.49
C ALA A 288 -2.60 -8.04 11.23
N ASN A 289 -2.88 -9.14 10.54
CA ASN A 289 -2.84 -10.48 11.11
C ASN A 289 -1.41 -10.91 11.48
N LEU A 290 -0.43 -10.64 10.61
CA LEU A 290 0.99 -10.92 10.86
C LEU A 290 1.48 -10.13 12.09
N TRP A 291 1.22 -8.83 12.13
CA TRP A 291 1.73 -7.95 13.18
C TRP A 291 1.02 -8.15 14.52
N GLN A 292 -0.25 -8.55 14.49
CA GLN A 292 -0.90 -8.95 15.75
C GLN A 292 -0.26 -10.19 16.36
N ALA A 293 0.13 -11.18 15.55
CA ALA A 293 0.86 -12.34 16.06
C ALA A 293 2.24 -11.95 16.63
N VAL A 294 2.88 -10.93 16.05
CA VAL A 294 4.19 -10.42 16.51
C VAL A 294 4.12 -9.56 17.76
N TYR A 295 3.12 -8.70 17.86
CA TYR A 295 3.02 -7.68 18.92
C TYR A 295 1.90 -7.96 19.94
N GLY A 296 0.96 -8.84 19.62
CA GLY A 296 -0.24 -9.10 20.42
C GLY A 296 -0.13 -10.20 21.47
N GLY A 297 1.01 -10.87 21.57
CA GLY A 297 1.23 -12.01 22.46
C GLY A 297 1.57 -11.65 23.92
N HIS A 298 1.16 -10.47 24.40
CA HIS A 298 1.39 -10.06 25.81
C HIS A 298 0.16 -9.44 26.41
#